data_f5d38b74ef615c232ff341c41d0bf7b9
#
_entry.id   f5d38b74ef615c232ff341c41d0bf7b9
#
_cell.length_a   1.000
_cell.length_b   1.000
_cell.length_c   1.000
_cell.angle_alpha   90.00
_cell.angle_beta   90.00
_cell.angle_gamma   90.00
#
_symmetry.space_group_name_H-M   'P 1'
#
loop_
_entity.id
_entity.type
_entity.pdbx_description
1 polymer ?
#
loop_
_entity_poly.entity_id
_entity_poly.type
_entity_poly.pdbx_seq_one_letter_code
_entity_poly.pdbx_strand_id
1 'polypeptide(L)'
;YESFVETQLGALIHYDADNHTRLVETLSLYLQNNCNILHTADAAYTHRNTIKYRITRIEELLHVDLQNASARLNLHLALYLYHFILMN
;
A
#
# COMPACT_ATOMS: atom_id res chain seq x y z
N TYR A 1 10.03 -10.10 -12.16
CA TYR A 1 9.66 -9.34 -10.95
C TYR A 1 8.97 -8.02 -11.30
N GLU A 2 9.49 -7.28 -12.28
CA GLU A 2 8.94 -5.99 -12.66
C GLU A 2 7.50 -6.08 -13.13
N SER A 3 7.16 -7.10 -13.91
CA SER A 3 5.80 -7.31 -14.40
C SER A 3 4.83 -7.59 -13.25
N PHE A 4 5.24 -8.39 -12.27
CA PHE A 4 4.41 -8.68 -11.10
C PHE A 4 4.18 -7.41 -10.27
N VAL A 5 5.25 -6.64 -10.00
CA VAL A 5 5.15 -5.40 -9.26
C VAL A 5 4.25 -4.40 -9.98
N GLU A 6 4.40 -4.25 -11.29
CA GLU A 6 3.55 -3.35 -12.08
C GLU A 6 2.08 -3.78 -12.03
N THR A 7 1.81 -5.08 -12.13
CA THR A 7 0.44 -5.58 -12.05
C THR A 7 -0.19 -5.30 -10.69
N GLN A 8 0.57 -5.49 -9.61
CA GLN A 8 0.05 -5.34 -8.25
C GLN A 8 0.04 -3.90 -7.74
N LEU A 9 1.08 -3.13 -8.06
CA LEU A 9 1.31 -1.81 -7.47
C LEU A 9 1.36 -0.67 -8.46
N GLY A 10 1.39 -0.95 -9.76
CA GLY A 10 1.63 0.07 -10.78
C GLY A 10 0.69 1.27 -10.67
N ALA A 11 -0.61 1.02 -10.53
CA ALA A 11 -1.60 2.08 -10.42
C ALA A 11 -1.33 2.99 -9.21
N LEU A 12 -0.87 2.40 -8.11
CA LEU A 12 -0.59 3.13 -6.89
C LEU A 12 0.70 3.95 -7.02
N ILE A 13 1.73 3.34 -7.59
CA ILE A 13 3.02 4.01 -7.82
C ILE A 13 2.82 5.23 -8.73
N HIS A 14 2.08 5.05 -9.83
CA HIS A 14 1.80 6.12 -10.78
C HIS A 14 0.93 7.22 -10.16
N TYR A 15 -0.07 6.84 -9.38
CA TYR A 15 -0.90 7.81 -8.68
C TYR A 15 -0.08 8.68 -7.72
N ASP A 16 0.81 8.05 -6.94
CA ASP A 16 1.69 8.79 -6.03
C ASP A 16 2.60 9.77 -6.77
N ALA A 17 3.15 9.35 -7.90
CA ALA A 17 4.00 10.21 -8.70
C ALA A 17 3.25 11.42 -9.24
N ASP A 18 2.02 11.20 -9.72
CA ASP A 18 1.21 12.26 -10.34
C ASP A 18 0.60 13.22 -9.31
N ASN A 19 0.33 12.75 -8.10
CA ASN A 19 -0.42 13.52 -7.09
C ASN A 19 0.43 13.91 -5.87
N HIS A 20 1.70 13.58 -5.87
CA HIS A 20 2.61 13.86 -4.74
C HIS A 20 2.09 13.30 -3.42
N THR A 21 1.56 12.07 -3.48
CA THR A 21 1.02 11.37 -2.32
C THR A 21 1.96 10.24 -1.89
N ARG A 22 1.63 9.58 -0.77
CA ARG A 22 2.42 8.49 -0.20
C ARG A 22 1.57 7.26 0.06
N LEU A 23 0.77 6.85 -0.91
CA LEU A 23 -0.13 5.71 -0.74
C LEU A 23 0.62 4.38 -0.69
N VAL A 24 1.71 4.23 -1.45
CA VAL A 24 2.53 3.01 -1.39
C VAL A 24 3.11 2.85 0.03
N GLU A 25 3.65 3.92 0.60
CA GLU A 25 4.18 3.91 1.96
C GLU A 25 3.08 3.59 2.99
N THR A 26 1.91 4.20 2.85
CA THR A 26 0.78 3.94 3.73
C THR A 26 0.35 2.48 3.67
N LEU A 27 0.26 1.90 2.47
CA LEU A 27 -0.07 0.49 2.30
C LEU A 27 0.96 -0.40 2.99
N SER A 28 2.24 -0.10 2.82
CA SER A 28 3.32 -0.86 3.45
C SER A 28 3.18 -0.85 4.98
N LEU A 29 2.98 0.33 5.57
CA LEU A 29 2.78 0.46 7.02
C LEU A 29 1.53 -0.27 7.49
N TYR A 30 0.44 -0.18 6.73
CA TYR A 30 -0.81 -0.83 7.07
C TYR A 30 -0.65 -2.35 7.15
N LEU A 31 -0.01 -2.93 6.14
CA LEU A 31 0.24 -4.37 6.12
C LEU A 31 1.22 -4.80 7.23
N GLN A 32 2.24 -4.01 7.50
CA GLN A 32 3.20 -4.27 8.57
C GLN A 32 2.55 -4.20 9.97
N ASN A 33 1.49 -3.43 10.10
CA ASN A 33 0.74 -3.28 11.35
C ASN A 33 -0.53 -4.14 11.38
N ASN A 34 -0.51 -5.24 10.64
CA ASN A 34 -1.59 -6.25 10.62
C ASN A 34 -2.96 -5.66 10.23
N CYS A 35 -2.96 -4.68 9.35
CA CYS A 35 -4.18 -3.99 8.90
C CYS A 35 -4.92 -3.31 10.06
N ASN A 36 -4.19 -2.84 11.05
CA ASN A 36 -4.75 -2.11 12.18
C ASN A 36 -4.64 -0.60 11.92
N ILE A 37 -5.78 0.07 11.82
CA ILE A 37 -5.83 1.51 11.49
C ILE A 37 -5.12 2.35 12.56
N LEU A 38 -5.37 2.09 13.84
CA LEU A 38 -4.81 2.89 14.92
C LEU A 38 -3.29 2.74 14.99
N HIS A 39 -2.79 1.51 14.90
CA HIS A 39 -1.35 1.25 14.91
C HIS A 39 -0.67 1.87 13.68
N THR A 40 -1.32 1.79 12.53
CA THR A 40 -0.80 2.40 11.30
C THR A 40 -0.73 3.92 11.43
N ALA A 41 -1.76 4.54 11.99
CA ALA A 41 -1.79 5.98 12.21
C ALA A 41 -0.65 6.42 13.13
N ASP A 42 -0.41 5.68 14.21
CA ASP A 42 0.70 5.94 15.13
C ASP A 42 2.04 5.83 14.41
N ALA A 43 2.24 4.77 13.63
CA ALA A 43 3.48 4.55 12.88
C ALA A 43 3.72 5.63 11.83
N ALA A 44 2.67 6.17 11.25
CA ALA A 44 2.75 7.21 10.23
C ALA A 44 2.73 8.64 10.80
N TYR A 45 2.61 8.78 12.12
CA TYR A 45 2.50 10.08 12.79
C TYR A 45 1.36 10.92 12.21
N THR A 46 0.20 10.28 11.99
CA THR A 46 -0.96 10.97 11.42
C THR A 46 -2.26 10.49 12.06
N HIS A 47 -3.36 11.17 11.78
CA HIS A 47 -4.65 10.85 12.36
C HIS A 47 -5.27 9.60 11.70
N ARG A 48 -6.00 8.81 12.50
CA ARG A 48 -6.66 7.59 12.03
C ARG A 48 -7.61 7.85 10.85
N ASN A 49 -8.29 8.98 10.83
CA ASN A 49 -9.20 9.30 9.72
C ASN A 49 -8.47 9.49 8.41
N THR A 50 -7.25 10.04 8.46
CA THR A 50 -6.39 10.16 7.29
C THR A 50 -6.00 8.77 6.77
N ILE A 51 -5.65 7.84 7.67
CA ILE A 51 -5.32 6.47 7.28
C ILE A 51 -6.53 5.79 6.66
N LYS A 52 -7.72 5.91 7.28
CA LYS A 52 -8.95 5.33 6.71
C LYS A 52 -9.20 5.82 5.28
N TYR A 53 -9.07 7.12 5.06
CA TYR A 53 -9.25 7.71 3.73
C TYR A 53 -8.24 7.13 2.74
N ARG A 54 -6.98 7.07 3.14
CA ARG A 54 -5.92 6.55 2.27
C ARG A 54 -6.13 5.08 1.93
N ILE A 55 -6.52 4.26 2.91
CA ILE A 55 -6.77 2.83 2.69
C ILE A 55 -7.94 2.63 1.73
N THR A 56 -9.03 3.38 1.91
CA THR A 56 -10.17 3.33 0.98
C THR A 56 -9.72 3.68 -0.43
N ARG A 57 -8.90 4.72 -0.56
CA ARG A 57 -8.40 5.16 -1.86
C ARG A 57 -7.51 4.11 -2.51
N ILE A 58 -6.65 3.46 -1.71
CA ILE A 58 -5.80 2.36 -2.18
C ILE A 58 -6.64 1.23 -2.73
N GLU A 59 -7.68 0.82 -1.99
CA GLU A 59 -8.57 -0.25 -2.43
C GLU A 59 -9.27 0.11 -3.74
N GLU A 60 -9.70 1.36 -3.89
CA GLU A 60 -10.31 1.83 -5.14
C GLU A 60 -9.34 1.79 -6.32
N LEU A 61 -8.12 2.28 -6.10
CA LEU A 61 -7.11 2.34 -7.17
C LEU A 61 -6.64 0.97 -7.61
N LEU A 62 -6.49 0.05 -6.67
CA LEU A 62 -5.99 -1.30 -6.95
C LEU A 62 -7.11 -2.30 -7.25
N HIS A 63 -8.37 -1.92 -7.04
CA HIS A 63 -9.52 -2.82 -7.19
C HIS A 63 -9.37 -4.08 -6.34
N VAL A 64 -8.98 -3.90 -5.08
CA VAL A 64 -8.79 -5.02 -4.14
C VAL A 64 -9.52 -4.76 -2.84
N ASP A 65 -9.82 -5.85 -2.14
CA ASP A 65 -10.32 -5.81 -0.76
C ASP A 65 -9.16 -6.26 0.14
N LEU A 66 -8.67 -5.36 0.97
CA LEU A 66 -7.54 -5.66 1.86
C LEU A 66 -7.90 -6.60 3.00
N GLN A 67 -9.17 -6.96 3.15
CA GLN A 67 -9.57 -8.03 4.07
C GLN A 67 -9.34 -9.42 3.45
N ASN A 68 -9.11 -9.50 2.15
CA ASN A 68 -8.82 -10.74 1.46
C ASN A 68 -7.36 -11.13 1.68
N ALA A 69 -7.15 -12.33 2.25
CA ALA A 69 -5.81 -12.80 2.60
C ALA A 69 -4.89 -12.96 1.38
N SER A 70 -5.43 -13.44 0.25
CA SER A 70 -4.65 -13.61 -0.97
C SER A 70 -4.21 -12.27 -1.54
N ALA A 71 -5.09 -11.25 -1.50
CA ALA A 71 -4.74 -9.91 -1.95
C ALA A 71 -3.61 -9.34 -1.07
N ARG A 72 -3.71 -9.48 0.25
CA ARG A 72 -2.65 -9.05 1.16
C ARG A 72 -1.32 -9.72 0.88
N LEU A 73 -1.34 -11.04 0.66
CA LEU A 73 -0.12 -11.79 0.37
C LEU A 73 0.55 -11.29 -0.90
N ASN A 74 -0.22 -11.12 -1.97
CA ASN A 74 0.31 -10.61 -3.23
C ASN A 74 0.89 -9.20 -3.09
N LEU A 75 0.22 -8.33 -2.34
CA LEU A 75 0.71 -6.97 -2.12
C LEU A 75 1.95 -6.95 -1.23
N HIS A 76 2.01 -7.78 -0.20
CA HIS A 76 3.22 -7.94 0.62
C HIS A 76 4.42 -8.33 -0.25
N LEU A 77 4.23 -9.34 -1.09
CA LEU A 77 5.30 -9.80 -1.97
C LEU A 77 5.71 -8.71 -2.96
N ALA A 78 4.74 -8.03 -3.56
CA ALA A 78 5.02 -6.94 -4.50
C ALA A 78 5.78 -5.80 -3.83
N LEU A 79 5.39 -5.41 -2.61
CA LEU A 79 6.08 -4.37 -1.85
C LEU A 79 7.51 -4.76 -1.49
N TYR A 80 7.69 -6.03 -1.10
CA TYR A 80 9.03 -6.53 -0.81
C TYR A 80 9.93 -6.44 -2.05
N LEU A 81 9.44 -6.92 -3.19
CA LEU A 81 10.19 -6.86 -4.44
C LEU A 81 10.48 -5.42 -4.86
N TYR A 82 9.51 -4.55 -4.73
CA TYR A 82 9.65 -3.14 -5.08
C TYR A 82 10.72 -2.46 -4.23
N HIS A 83 10.64 -2.60 -2.90
CA HIS A 83 11.54 -1.89 -1.98
C HIS A 83 12.94 -2.48 -1.94
N PHE A 84 13.07 -3.80 -1.96
CA PHE A 84 14.34 -4.46 -1.69
C PHE A 84 15.08 -4.92 -2.94
N ILE A 85 14.42 -4.97 -4.09
CA ILE A 85 15.03 -5.44 -5.34
C ILE A 85 15.01 -4.35 -6.41
N LEU A 86 13.82 -3.81 -6.72
CA LEU A 86 13.68 -2.88 -7.85
C LEU A 86 14.11 -1.45 -7.52
N MET A 87 14.03 -1.02 -6.27
CA MET A 87 14.48 0.32 -5.85
C MET A 87 15.96 0.38 -5.50
N ASN A 88 16.61 -0.74 -5.41
CA ASN A 88 18.05 -0.78 -5.14
C ASN A 88 18.88 -0.93 -6.46
#